data_3d69ba164618425fda3f6146810b3d86
#
_entry.id   3d69ba164618425fda3f6146810b3d86
#
_cell.length_a   1.000
_cell.length_b   1.000
_cell.length_c   1.000
_cell.angle_alpha   90.00
_cell.angle_beta   90.00
_cell.angle_gamma   90.00
#
_symmetry.space_group_name_H-M   'P 1'
#
loop_
_entity.id
_entity.type
_entity.pdbx_description
1 polymer ?
#
loop_
_entity_poly.entity_id
_entity_poly.type
_entity_poly.pdbx_seq_one_letter_code
_entity_poly.pdbx_strand_id
1 'polypeptide(L)'
;LKRTTEFLDIEDIKDGLIILKGHRYRAVITSDPINFALLTPAEQNALEDAFGSMLLSITFPIQILSLTQRINLKDSIQAFRANRHRMPESMLRYEYELERFLSFYAENTMINQNYLIITYDDKENDYAKVRGEMSRRIQLVMDGLMKCGLNPRLLDTNELIDLIHAVLNPSTKIYASTLIENGALSFMKEGVELEVQPI
;
A
#
# COMPACT_ATOMS: atom_id res chain seq x y z
N LEU A 1 -6.41 30.28 -8.75
CA LEU A 1 -5.95 29.34 -7.69
C LEU A 1 -5.31 28.15 -8.36
N LYS A 2 -4.02 27.85 -8.06
CA LYS A 2 -3.37 26.63 -8.54
C LYS A 2 -4.05 25.42 -7.88
N ARG A 3 -4.35 24.38 -8.67
CA ARG A 3 -4.96 23.16 -8.13
C ARG A 3 -3.94 22.43 -7.24
N THR A 4 -4.36 21.78 -6.16
CA THR A 4 -3.49 21.02 -5.26
C THR A 4 -2.67 19.97 -6.01
N THR A 5 -3.23 19.40 -7.09
CA THR A 5 -2.55 18.44 -7.98
C THR A 5 -1.33 19.01 -8.71
N GLU A 6 -1.24 20.34 -8.87
CA GLU A 6 -0.06 20.97 -9.48
C GLU A 6 1.18 20.94 -8.58
N PHE A 7 0.97 20.80 -7.26
CA PHE A 7 2.06 20.68 -6.27
C PHE A 7 2.50 19.24 -6.04
N LEU A 8 1.71 18.25 -6.50
CA LEU A 8 2.09 16.85 -6.45
C LEU A 8 2.89 16.50 -7.71
N ASP A 9 4.00 15.82 -7.51
CA ASP A 9 4.81 15.29 -8.61
C ASP A 9 4.19 14.00 -9.23
N ILE A 10 3.07 13.53 -8.70
CA ILE A 10 2.38 12.34 -9.19
C ILE A 10 1.61 12.70 -10.45
N GLU A 11 1.87 11.97 -11.53
CA GLU A 11 1.22 12.10 -12.82
C GLU A 11 0.11 11.06 -12.99
N ASP A 12 0.39 9.80 -12.63
CA ASP A 12 -0.57 8.69 -12.75
C ASP A 12 -0.25 7.57 -11.75
N ILE A 13 -1.21 6.69 -11.50
CA ILE A 13 -1.04 5.44 -10.73
C ILE A 13 -1.71 4.33 -11.51
N LYS A 14 -0.92 3.47 -12.13
CA LYS A 14 -1.43 2.35 -12.95
C LYS A 14 -0.48 1.17 -12.96
N ASP A 15 -1.01 0.00 -13.25
CA ASP A 15 -0.25 -1.26 -13.35
C ASP A 15 0.60 -1.56 -12.09
N GLY A 16 0.16 -1.12 -10.89
CA GLY A 16 0.92 -1.26 -9.65
C GLY A 16 2.15 -0.36 -9.55
N LEU A 17 2.20 0.72 -10.35
CA LEU A 17 3.27 1.71 -10.36
C LEU A 17 2.73 3.12 -10.11
N ILE A 18 3.48 3.89 -9.34
CA ILE A 18 3.32 5.34 -9.23
C ILE A 18 4.19 5.98 -10.30
N ILE A 19 3.58 6.75 -11.17
CA ILE A 19 4.24 7.49 -12.23
C ILE A 19 4.36 8.95 -11.79
N LEU A 20 5.59 9.42 -11.71
CA LEU A 20 5.91 10.80 -11.34
C LEU A 20 6.30 11.59 -12.59
N LYS A 21 6.12 12.90 -12.54
CA LYS A 21 6.56 13.83 -13.60
C LYS A 21 8.03 13.61 -13.96
N GLY A 22 8.35 13.67 -15.25
CA GLY A 22 9.71 13.48 -15.74
C GLY A 22 10.14 12.03 -15.83
N HIS A 23 9.21 11.12 -16.17
CA HIS A 23 9.48 9.71 -16.43
C HIS A 23 10.15 8.98 -15.26
N ARG A 24 9.68 9.25 -14.05
CA ARG A 24 10.12 8.61 -12.82
C ARG A 24 9.05 7.63 -12.34
N TYR A 25 9.45 6.41 -12.03
CA TYR A 25 8.55 5.32 -11.69
C TYR A 25 8.88 4.77 -10.31
N ARG A 26 7.85 4.42 -9.55
CA ARG A 26 7.98 3.86 -8.20
C ARG A 26 7.08 2.65 -8.05
N ALA A 27 7.62 1.57 -7.50
CA ALA A 27 6.85 0.42 -7.03
C ALA A 27 7.01 0.32 -5.52
N VAL A 28 6.01 -0.17 -4.83
CA VAL A 28 6.02 -0.25 -3.37
C VAL A 28 5.80 -1.69 -2.94
N ILE A 29 6.73 -2.20 -2.13
CA ILE A 29 6.65 -3.51 -1.49
C ILE A 29 6.37 -3.31 0.00
N THR A 30 5.48 -4.11 0.54
CA THR A 30 5.28 -4.27 1.98
C THR A 30 5.56 -5.71 2.40
N SER A 31 5.80 -5.96 3.67
CA SER A 31 5.91 -7.30 4.21
C SER A 31 5.41 -7.36 5.64
N ASP A 32 5.06 -8.57 6.09
CA ASP A 32 4.72 -8.80 7.47
C ASP A 32 5.96 -8.56 8.36
N PRO A 33 5.78 -7.99 9.58
CA PRO A 33 6.89 -7.78 10.50
C PRO A 33 7.38 -9.09 11.11
N ILE A 34 8.69 -9.19 11.33
CA ILE A 34 9.29 -10.24 12.15
C ILE A 34 9.54 -9.69 13.56
N ASN A 35 9.21 -10.46 14.58
CA ASN A 35 9.60 -10.13 15.95
C ASN A 35 11.06 -10.60 16.18
N PHE A 36 12.01 -9.73 15.82
CA PHE A 36 13.44 -10.00 15.93
C PHE A 36 13.88 -10.38 17.34
N ALA A 37 13.26 -9.79 18.38
CA ALA A 37 13.60 -10.05 19.77
C ALA A 37 13.24 -11.47 20.25
N LEU A 38 12.33 -12.16 19.56
CA LEU A 38 11.96 -13.55 19.86
C LEU A 38 12.84 -14.59 19.18
N LEU A 39 13.72 -14.18 18.27
CA LEU A 39 14.64 -15.05 17.58
C LEU A 39 15.83 -15.43 18.48
N THR A 40 16.36 -16.63 18.32
CA THR A 40 17.62 -17.02 18.94
C THR A 40 18.79 -16.22 18.36
N PRO A 41 19.91 -16.08 19.06
CA PRO A 41 21.09 -15.36 18.54
C PRO A 41 21.58 -15.90 17.18
N ALA A 42 21.49 -17.21 16.95
CA ALA A 42 21.86 -17.80 15.67
C ALA A 42 20.92 -17.39 14.53
N GLU A 43 19.62 -17.35 14.79
CA GLU A 43 18.61 -16.90 13.83
C GLU A 43 18.72 -15.38 13.55
N GLN A 44 19.01 -14.57 14.58
CA GLN A 44 19.26 -13.14 14.43
C GLN A 44 20.45 -12.89 13.50
N ASN A 45 21.58 -13.56 13.75
CA ASN A 45 22.77 -13.44 12.90
C ASN A 45 22.49 -13.89 11.46
N ALA A 46 21.79 -15.02 11.27
CA ALA A 46 21.43 -15.50 9.93
C ALA A 46 20.53 -14.52 9.17
N LEU A 47 19.58 -13.88 9.86
CA LEU A 47 18.72 -12.86 9.30
C LEU A 47 19.50 -11.61 8.90
N GLU A 48 20.40 -11.14 9.78
CA GLU A 48 21.27 -9.98 9.51
C GLU A 48 22.18 -10.24 8.29
N ASP A 49 22.80 -11.42 8.20
CA ASP A 49 23.64 -11.82 7.06
C ASP A 49 22.82 -11.87 5.76
N ALA A 50 21.61 -12.45 5.81
CA ALA A 50 20.72 -12.51 4.65
C ALA A 50 20.29 -11.11 4.19
N PHE A 51 19.93 -10.23 5.14
CA PHE A 51 19.54 -8.85 4.84
C PHE A 51 20.74 -8.04 4.30
N GLY A 52 21.91 -8.18 4.89
CA GLY A 52 23.15 -7.57 4.40
C GLY A 52 23.47 -8.01 2.97
N SER A 53 23.35 -9.31 2.69
CA SER A 53 23.56 -9.87 1.34
C SER A 53 22.54 -9.32 0.34
N MET A 54 21.28 -9.16 0.72
CA MET A 54 20.27 -8.53 -0.11
C MET A 54 20.65 -7.08 -0.43
N LEU A 55 21.01 -6.29 0.56
CA LEU A 55 21.40 -4.89 0.36
C LEU A 55 22.61 -4.76 -0.58
N LEU A 56 23.62 -5.65 -0.46
CA LEU A 56 24.78 -5.67 -1.35
C LEU A 56 24.42 -6.05 -2.79
N SER A 57 23.32 -6.77 -3.01
CA SER A 57 22.86 -7.13 -4.35
C SER A 57 22.09 -6.02 -5.07
N ILE A 58 21.64 -5.00 -4.34
CA ILE A 58 20.85 -3.89 -4.88
C ILE A 58 21.79 -2.83 -5.45
N THR A 59 21.68 -2.59 -6.77
CA THR A 59 22.51 -1.61 -7.49
C THR A 59 21.77 -0.33 -7.87
N PHE A 60 20.56 -0.15 -7.35
CA PHE A 60 19.67 0.97 -7.63
C PHE A 60 19.15 1.59 -6.32
N PRO A 61 18.72 2.85 -6.33
CA PRO A 61 18.18 3.49 -5.13
C PRO A 61 16.89 2.82 -4.67
N ILE A 62 16.78 2.59 -3.36
CA ILE A 62 15.55 2.21 -2.67
C ILE A 62 15.26 3.22 -1.55
N GLN A 63 14.00 3.36 -1.18
CA GLN A 63 13.58 4.17 -0.05
C GLN A 63 12.81 3.30 0.94
N ILE A 64 12.97 3.54 2.22
CA ILE A 64 12.18 2.92 3.28
C ILE A 64 11.25 3.99 3.83
N LEU A 65 9.95 3.72 3.75
CA LEU A 65 8.91 4.55 4.34
C LEU A 65 8.33 3.81 5.54
N SER A 66 8.44 4.37 6.73
CA SER A 66 7.76 3.88 7.93
C SER A 66 6.57 4.79 8.21
N LEU A 67 5.39 4.21 8.26
CA LEU A 67 4.13 4.95 8.41
C LEU A 67 3.30 4.35 9.54
N THR A 68 2.90 5.20 10.47
CA THR A 68 1.89 4.83 11.47
C THR A 68 0.51 5.08 10.87
N GLN A 69 -0.23 4.03 10.64
CA GLN A 69 -1.54 4.09 10.00
C GLN A 69 -2.56 3.20 10.71
N ARG A 70 -3.83 3.37 10.39
CA ARG A 70 -4.88 2.47 10.89
C ARG A 70 -4.71 1.09 10.28
N ILE A 71 -4.99 0.06 11.07
CA ILE A 71 -5.00 -1.31 10.55
C ILE A 71 -6.12 -1.46 9.52
N ASN A 72 -5.78 -2.04 8.35
CA ASN A 72 -6.76 -2.37 7.33
C ASN A 72 -7.23 -3.81 7.51
N LEU A 73 -8.48 -4.00 7.92
CA LEU A 73 -9.12 -5.30 8.05
C LEU A 73 -10.22 -5.51 6.98
N LYS A 74 -10.27 -4.67 5.94
CA LYS A 74 -11.32 -4.73 4.90
C LYS A 74 -11.42 -6.11 4.25
N ASP A 75 -10.28 -6.66 3.81
CA ASP A 75 -10.26 -7.97 3.15
C ASP A 75 -10.63 -9.10 4.10
N SER A 76 -10.18 -9.02 5.35
CA SER A 76 -10.54 -10.01 6.39
C SER A 76 -12.04 -9.97 6.68
N ILE A 77 -12.64 -8.78 6.79
CA ILE A 77 -14.07 -8.61 7.00
C ILE A 77 -14.86 -9.09 5.78
N GLN A 78 -14.41 -8.81 4.55
CA GLN A 78 -15.04 -9.30 3.33
C GLN A 78 -14.98 -10.82 3.21
N ALA A 79 -13.81 -11.42 3.47
CA ALA A 79 -13.65 -12.87 3.46
C ALA A 79 -14.55 -13.55 4.51
N PHE A 80 -14.70 -12.91 5.67
CA PHE A 80 -15.60 -13.36 6.71
C PHE A 80 -17.07 -13.30 6.25
N ARG A 81 -17.51 -12.19 5.66
CA ARG A 81 -18.86 -12.04 5.09
C ARG A 81 -19.16 -13.05 3.97
N ALA A 82 -18.19 -13.30 3.09
CA ALA A 82 -18.34 -14.25 1.99
C ALA A 82 -18.59 -15.69 2.48
N ASN A 83 -18.09 -16.05 3.66
CA ASN A 83 -18.26 -17.36 4.25
C ASN A 83 -19.55 -17.51 5.12
N ARG A 84 -20.33 -16.45 5.27
CA ARG A 84 -21.55 -16.40 6.09
C ARG A 84 -22.55 -17.50 5.77
N HIS A 85 -22.73 -17.81 4.49
CA HIS A 85 -23.66 -18.84 4.01
C HIS A 85 -23.30 -20.26 4.47
N ARG A 86 -22.09 -20.48 4.98
CA ARG A 86 -21.59 -21.76 5.53
C ARG A 86 -21.78 -21.87 7.03
N MET A 87 -22.21 -20.79 7.70
CA MET A 87 -22.35 -20.78 9.15
C MET A 87 -23.72 -21.33 9.60
N PRO A 88 -23.75 -22.10 10.68
CA PRO A 88 -25.02 -22.52 11.31
C PRO A 88 -25.80 -21.29 11.82
N GLU A 89 -27.12 -21.36 11.80
CA GLU A 89 -28.00 -20.28 12.27
C GLU A 89 -27.69 -19.84 13.72
N SER A 90 -27.31 -20.80 14.58
CA SER A 90 -26.91 -20.53 15.96
C SER A 90 -25.67 -19.63 16.10
N MET A 91 -24.85 -19.49 15.06
CA MET A 91 -23.64 -18.66 15.05
C MET A 91 -23.84 -17.28 14.42
N LEU A 92 -24.99 -16.98 13.83
CA LEU A 92 -25.24 -15.71 13.14
C LEU A 92 -25.12 -14.50 14.09
N ARG A 93 -25.53 -14.66 15.35
CA ARG A 93 -25.38 -13.60 16.36
C ARG A 93 -23.91 -13.33 16.67
N TYR A 94 -23.11 -14.39 16.83
CA TYR A 94 -21.68 -14.29 17.07
C TYR A 94 -20.98 -13.60 15.90
N GLU A 95 -21.34 -13.96 14.67
CA GLU A 95 -20.81 -13.35 13.46
C GLU A 95 -21.06 -11.84 13.43
N TYR A 96 -22.27 -11.41 13.70
CA TYR A 96 -22.63 -9.99 13.74
C TYR A 96 -21.82 -9.22 14.77
N GLU A 97 -21.68 -9.76 15.98
CA GLU A 97 -20.89 -9.12 17.05
C GLU A 97 -19.38 -9.10 16.71
N LEU A 98 -18.87 -10.16 16.08
CA LEU A 98 -17.47 -10.22 15.63
C LEU A 98 -17.20 -9.19 14.53
N GLU A 99 -18.06 -9.08 13.53
CA GLU A 99 -17.92 -8.08 12.47
C GLU A 99 -17.92 -6.67 13.04
N ARG A 100 -18.83 -6.39 13.96
CA ARG A 100 -18.90 -5.11 14.66
C ARG A 100 -17.63 -4.83 15.46
N PHE A 101 -17.12 -5.82 16.16
CA PHE A 101 -15.87 -5.72 16.91
C PHE A 101 -14.67 -5.45 15.99
N LEU A 102 -14.53 -6.20 14.89
CA LEU A 102 -13.44 -6.01 13.92
C LEU A 102 -13.49 -4.62 13.27
N SER A 103 -14.67 -4.14 12.93
CA SER A 103 -14.83 -2.79 12.39
C SER A 103 -14.42 -1.72 13.39
N PHE A 104 -14.87 -1.83 14.64
CA PHE A 104 -14.47 -0.93 15.72
C PHE A 104 -12.96 -1.00 16.00
N TYR A 105 -12.39 -2.20 15.99
CA TYR A 105 -10.96 -2.41 16.19
C TYR A 105 -10.13 -1.76 15.08
N ALA A 106 -10.53 -1.94 13.81
CA ALA A 106 -9.87 -1.33 12.67
C ALA A 106 -9.88 0.22 12.74
N GLU A 107 -10.99 0.81 13.20
CA GLU A 107 -11.10 2.26 13.34
C GLU A 107 -10.22 2.85 14.46
N ASN A 108 -9.92 2.08 15.49
CA ASN A 108 -9.28 2.58 16.71
C ASN A 108 -7.85 2.06 16.91
N THR A 109 -7.36 1.15 16.06
CA THR A 109 -6.02 0.58 16.17
C THR A 109 -5.08 1.17 15.13
N MET A 110 -3.93 1.63 15.60
CA MET A 110 -2.83 2.12 14.76
C MET A 110 -1.71 1.09 14.74
N ILE A 111 -1.13 0.88 13.59
CA ILE A 111 0.05 0.01 13.39
C ILE A 111 1.15 0.76 12.68
N ASN A 112 2.38 0.39 12.94
CA ASN A 112 3.52 0.82 12.16
C ASN A 112 3.73 -0.16 11.02
N GLN A 113 3.66 0.36 9.80
CA GLN A 113 3.89 -0.39 8.59
C GLN A 113 5.11 0.14 7.85
N ASN A 114 5.99 -0.76 7.43
CA ASN A 114 7.16 -0.41 6.64
C ASN A 114 6.93 -0.77 5.18
N TYR A 115 7.34 0.15 4.31
CA TYR A 115 7.27 0.01 2.87
C TYR A 115 8.65 0.21 2.26
N LEU A 116 9.02 -0.65 1.33
CA LEU A 116 10.19 -0.46 0.48
C LEU A 116 9.74 0.08 -0.87
N ILE A 117 10.25 1.26 -1.21
CA ILE A 117 9.94 1.93 -2.47
C ILE A 117 11.11 1.70 -3.42
N ILE A 118 10.83 1.01 -4.52
CA ILE A 118 11.77 0.73 -5.60
C ILE A 118 11.66 1.85 -6.61
N THR A 119 12.81 2.39 -7.00
CA THR A 119 12.85 3.53 -7.91
C THR A 119 13.43 3.14 -9.28
N TYR A 120 12.87 3.72 -10.33
CA TYR A 120 13.42 3.72 -11.68
C TYR A 120 13.08 5.02 -12.38
N ASP A 121 14.08 5.63 -13.01
CA ASP A 121 13.94 6.85 -13.77
C ASP A 121 14.34 6.54 -15.22
N ASP A 122 13.38 6.65 -16.14
CA ASP A 122 13.59 6.36 -17.56
C ASP A 122 13.81 7.65 -18.34
N LYS A 123 14.93 7.71 -19.06
CA LYS A 123 15.27 8.87 -19.89
C LYS A 123 14.66 8.79 -21.31
N GLU A 124 14.28 7.58 -21.74
CA GLU A 124 13.87 7.32 -23.12
C GLU A 124 12.33 7.29 -23.30
N ASN A 125 11.56 7.36 -22.21
CA ASN A 125 10.09 7.29 -22.19
C ASN A 125 9.53 6.05 -22.89
N ASP A 126 10.18 4.89 -22.69
CA ASP A 126 9.71 3.58 -23.18
C ASP A 126 9.05 2.80 -22.04
N TYR A 127 7.72 2.84 -21.99
CA TYR A 127 6.96 2.18 -20.92
C TYR A 127 7.13 0.65 -20.89
N ALA A 128 7.35 0.00 -22.04
CA ALA A 128 7.59 -1.45 -22.07
C ALA A 128 8.93 -1.80 -21.41
N LYS A 129 9.97 -1.01 -21.70
CA LYS A 129 11.29 -1.12 -21.06
C LYS A 129 11.20 -0.86 -19.56
N VAL A 130 10.46 0.19 -19.16
CA VAL A 130 10.19 0.51 -17.75
C VAL A 130 9.60 -0.69 -17.02
N ARG A 131 8.54 -1.29 -17.56
CA ARG A 131 7.88 -2.45 -16.94
C ARG A 131 8.84 -3.63 -16.77
N GLY A 132 9.65 -3.92 -17.78
CA GLY A 132 10.65 -4.98 -17.71
C GLY A 132 11.68 -4.74 -16.61
N GLU A 133 12.26 -3.55 -16.54
CA GLU A 133 13.27 -3.21 -15.55
C GLU A 133 12.67 -3.13 -14.13
N MET A 134 11.48 -2.56 -13.98
CA MET A 134 10.77 -2.53 -12.69
C MET A 134 10.46 -3.95 -12.20
N SER A 135 9.97 -4.83 -13.06
CA SER A 135 9.71 -6.23 -12.71
C SER A 135 10.98 -6.94 -12.22
N ARG A 136 12.11 -6.73 -12.91
CA ARG A 136 13.41 -7.28 -12.50
C ARG A 136 13.85 -6.78 -11.12
N ARG A 137 13.71 -5.46 -10.86
CA ARG A 137 14.07 -4.85 -9.57
C ARG A 137 13.16 -5.34 -8.45
N ILE A 138 11.85 -5.39 -8.69
CA ILE A 138 10.86 -5.90 -7.75
C ILE A 138 11.21 -7.33 -7.36
N GLN A 139 11.44 -8.20 -8.35
CA GLN A 139 11.76 -9.60 -8.11
C GLN A 139 13.03 -9.76 -7.26
N LEU A 140 14.10 -9.02 -7.59
CA LEU A 140 15.36 -9.06 -6.83
C LEU A 140 15.15 -8.70 -5.36
N VAL A 141 14.38 -7.64 -5.07
CA VAL A 141 14.10 -7.23 -3.68
C VAL A 141 13.19 -8.22 -2.98
N MET A 142 12.15 -8.71 -3.65
CA MET A 142 11.24 -9.71 -3.07
C MET A 142 11.98 -11.01 -2.74
N ASP A 143 12.81 -11.53 -3.64
CA ASP A 143 13.63 -12.73 -3.41
C ASP A 143 14.60 -12.54 -2.23
N GLY A 144 15.20 -11.35 -2.11
CA GLY A 144 16.05 -11.00 -0.99
C GLY A 144 15.29 -11.00 0.34
N LEU A 145 14.11 -10.37 0.39
CA LEU A 145 13.27 -10.35 1.58
C LEU A 145 12.74 -11.75 1.96
N MET A 146 12.38 -12.58 0.97
CA MET A 146 11.99 -13.97 1.24
C MET A 146 13.14 -14.80 1.85
N LYS A 147 14.38 -14.58 1.43
CA LYS A 147 15.55 -15.21 2.05
C LYS A 147 15.76 -14.78 3.51
N CYS A 148 15.30 -13.59 3.86
CA CYS A 148 15.26 -13.13 5.25
C CYS A 148 14.08 -13.73 6.05
N GLY A 149 13.31 -14.65 5.49
CA GLY A 149 12.13 -15.23 6.15
C GLY A 149 10.94 -14.29 6.21
N LEU A 150 10.97 -13.17 5.47
CA LEU A 150 9.85 -12.23 5.33
C LEU A 150 8.88 -12.72 4.26
N ASN A 151 7.64 -12.25 4.34
CA ASN A 151 6.61 -12.50 3.35
C ASN A 151 6.30 -11.20 2.56
N PRO A 152 7.15 -10.82 1.59
CA PRO A 152 6.98 -9.57 0.86
C PRO A 152 5.80 -9.64 -0.12
N ARG A 153 5.13 -8.51 -0.30
CA ARG A 153 4.02 -8.34 -1.21
C ARG A 153 4.13 -7.00 -1.95
N LEU A 154 3.97 -7.03 -3.26
CA LEU A 154 3.85 -5.83 -4.08
C LEU A 154 2.46 -5.22 -3.87
N LEU A 155 2.38 -3.91 -3.69
CA LEU A 155 1.10 -3.21 -3.63
C LEU A 155 0.49 -3.10 -5.03
N ASP A 156 -0.82 -3.33 -5.11
CA ASP A 156 -1.58 -3.08 -6.32
C ASP A 156 -1.95 -1.59 -6.48
N THR A 157 -2.63 -1.25 -7.58
CA THR A 157 -2.99 0.14 -7.89
C THR A 157 -3.90 0.75 -6.81
N ASN A 158 -4.87 0.01 -6.29
CA ASN A 158 -5.79 0.51 -5.26
C ASN A 158 -5.09 0.73 -3.93
N GLU A 159 -4.22 -0.21 -3.55
CA GLU A 159 -3.40 -0.10 -2.34
C GLU A 159 -2.41 1.07 -2.41
N LEU A 160 -1.84 1.34 -3.59
CA LEU A 160 -0.99 2.52 -3.81
C LEU A 160 -1.78 3.82 -3.65
N ILE A 161 -3.00 3.88 -4.15
CA ILE A 161 -3.90 5.04 -3.98
C ILE A 161 -4.20 5.24 -2.48
N ASP A 162 -4.51 4.16 -1.76
CA ASP A 162 -4.78 4.21 -0.32
C ASP A 162 -3.55 4.64 0.48
N LEU A 163 -2.36 4.15 0.13
CA LEU A 163 -1.10 4.56 0.75
C LEU A 163 -0.84 6.06 0.57
N ILE A 164 -0.95 6.56 -0.66
CA ILE A 164 -0.75 7.99 -0.95
C ILE A 164 -1.78 8.83 -0.22
N HIS A 165 -3.05 8.39 -0.23
CA HIS A 165 -4.11 9.06 0.50
C HIS A 165 -3.84 9.13 2.00
N ALA A 166 -3.36 8.03 2.61
CA ALA A 166 -3.02 7.98 4.03
C ALA A 166 -1.84 8.91 4.39
N VAL A 167 -0.83 8.99 3.51
CA VAL A 167 0.31 9.91 3.70
C VAL A 167 -0.12 11.36 3.63
N LEU A 168 -1.00 11.71 2.69
CA LEU A 168 -1.46 13.09 2.48
C LEU A 168 -2.56 13.50 3.47
N ASN A 169 -3.29 12.54 4.02
CA ASN A 169 -4.44 12.77 4.90
C ASN A 169 -4.38 11.89 6.15
N PRO A 170 -3.41 12.09 7.05
CA PRO A 170 -3.16 11.19 8.18
C PRO A 170 -4.34 11.10 9.18
N SER A 171 -5.24 12.08 9.16
CA SER A 171 -6.42 12.11 10.05
C SER A 171 -7.65 11.41 9.47
N THR A 172 -7.61 10.98 8.20
CA THR A 172 -8.77 10.34 7.57
C THR A 172 -8.99 8.93 8.08
N LYS A 173 -10.27 8.55 8.15
CA LYS A 173 -10.70 7.17 8.50
C LYS A 173 -11.16 6.37 7.29
N ILE A 174 -11.17 6.98 6.11
CA ILE A 174 -11.76 6.42 4.90
C ILE A 174 -10.62 6.11 3.91
N TYR A 175 -10.65 4.92 3.32
CA TYR A 175 -9.77 4.54 2.24
C TYR A 175 -10.24 5.15 0.92
N ALA A 176 -9.31 5.71 0.14
CA ALA A 176 -9.63 6.33 -1.15
C ALA A 176 -10.18 5.29 -2.14
N SER A 177 -9.65 4.07 -2.13
CA SER A 177 -10.17 2.96 -2.94
C SER A 177 -11.65 2.69 -2.70
N THR A 178 -12.10 2.72 -1.43
CA THR A 178 -13.51 2.56 -1.07
C THR A 178 -14.39 3.69 -1.61
N LEU A 179 -13.89 4.92 -1.62
CA LEU A 179 -14.60 6.05 -2.22
C LEU A 179 -14.76 5.88 -3.73
N ILE A 180 -13.69 5.42 -4.40
CA ILE A 180 -13.69 5.16 -5.85
C ILE A 180 -14.67 4.03 -6.19
N GLU A 181 -14.64 2.92 -5.49
CA GLU A 181 -15.57 1.79 -5.65
C GLU A 181 -17.04 2.20 -5.47
N ASN A 182 -17.31 3.12 -4.53
CA ASN A 182 -18.65 3.67 -4.30
C ASN A 182 -19.04 4.78 -5.29
N GLY A 183 -18.28 4.99 -6.36
CA GLY A 183 -18.62 5.90 -7.43
C GLY A 183 -18.30 7.37 -7.16
N ALA A 184 -17.43 7.67 -6.19
CA ALA A 184 -17.07 9.06 -5.87
C ALA A 184 -16.52 9.82 -7.08
N LEU A 185 -15.84 9.14 -8.01
CA LEU A 185 -15.35 9.75 -9.26
C LEU A 185 -16.47 10.23 -10.18
N SER A 186 -17.69 9.67 -10.09
CA SER A 186 -18.82 10.13 -10.89
C SER A 186 -19.31 11.53 -10.48
N PHE A 187 -18.99 11.96 -9.26
CA PHE A 187 -19.28 13.30 -8.76
C PHE A 187 -18.16 14.31 -9.05
N MET A 188 -16.98 13.82 -9.46
CA MET A 188 -15.84 14.65 -9.85
C MET A 188 -15.86 15.02 -11.34
N LYS A 189 -17.03 15.05 -11.99
CA LYS A 189 -17.13 15.56 -13.36
C LYS A 189 -16.60 16.99 -13.40
N GLU A 190 -15.70 17.19 -14.36
CA GLU A 190 -15.06 18.42 -14.82
C GLU A 190 -15.73 19.68 -14.28
N GLY A 191 -14.96 20.40 -13.40
CA GLY A 191 -15.10 21.84 -13.22
C GLY A 191 -16.50 22.45 -13.34
N VAL A 192 -17.43 22.09 -12.48
CA VAL A 192 -18.54 23.00 -12.19
C VAL A 192 -17.90 24.14 -11.38
N GLU A 193 -17.60 25.25 -12.04
CA GLU A 193 -17.38 26.52 -11.37
C GLU A 193 -18.62 26.79 -10.51
N LEU A 194 -18.48 26.58 -9.21
CA LEU A 194 -19.47 27.08 -8.25
C LEU A 194 -19.36 28.61 -8.35
N GLU A 195 -20.26 29.24 -9.10
CA GLU A 195 -20.51 30.65 -8.97
C GLU A 195 -20.96 30.91 -7.52
N VAL A 196 -20.02 31.33 -6.71
CA VAL A 196 -20.33 31.88 -5.38
C VAL A 196 -21.02 33.22 -5.62
N GLN A 197 -22.32 33.22 -5.54
CA GLN A 197 -23.04 34.49 -5.49
C GLN A 197 -22.64 35.23 -4.21
N PRO A 198 -22.14 36.48 -4.32
CA PRO A 198 -21.84 37.27 -3.14
C PRO A 198 -23.14 37.60 -2.41
N ILE A 199 -23.16 37.37 -1.10
CA ILE A 199 -24.20 37.82 -0.17
C ILE A 199 -24.10 39.33 0.01
#